data_02f348e047f839c7683146de5cbe751c
#
_entry.id   02f348e047f839c7683146de5cbe751c
#
_cell.length_a   1.000
_cell.length_b   1.000
_cell.length_c   1.000
_cell.angle_alpha   90.00
_cell.angle_beta   90.00
_cell.angle_gamma   90.00
#
_symmetry.space_group_name_H-M   'P 1'
#
loop_
_entity.id
_entity.type
_entity.pdbx_description
1 polymer ?
#
loop_
_entity_poly.entity_id
_entity_poly.type
_entity_poly.pdbx_seq_one_letter_code
_entity_poly.pdbx_strand_id
1 'polypeptide(L)'
;MAIHAYVGKPGHGKSYGVVEHVVIPSLKQDRHVVTNIPLSIDDLLATYGGKITQLPDDWFELEDLSQIIPSGCVAIIDECWRRWPSGQNINNANKNDKSLLAEHRHRVDDKNNSMRVVLVTQDLAQISNWVRLLIETTYRIRKLSKKAFKVDIYNGAVTGDSPSSKKLIRTTAGTFKSSVFSFYKSATQSKSGDVGDESSADGRSSIFRSFGLWSICLFFVVSISLGFYGVKSFFADKTPAVSETAPSVTKKIAKPVEPPISTAWRLVGFVHPSRPNDSSKSIANAFALIADNNGNTRYISFTHCRYFPDFTEAFCVVDGYKITNWSLKKPIPIVGGLMGGGV
;
A
#
# COMPACT_ATOMS: atom_id res chain seq x y z
N MET A 1 15.63 -2.35 24.15
CA MET A 1 14.38 -2.99 23.69
C MET A 1 13.22 -2.38 24.41
N ALA A 2 12.10 -2.19 23.73
CA ALA A 2 11.08 -1.23 24.05
C ALA A 2 9.75 -1.91 24.37
N ILE A 3 8.89 -1.21 25.12
CA ILE A 3 7.46 -1.51 25.14
C ILE A 3 6.85 -0.90 23.88
N HIS A 4 6.17 -1.71 23.08
CA HIS A 4 5.47 -1.29 21.89
C HIS A 4 3.96 -1.30 22.13
N ALA A 5 3.26 -0.35 21.52
CA ALA A 5 1.80 -0.30 21.57
C ALA A 5 1.20 -0.44 20.18
N TYR A 6 0.17 -1.27 20.05
CA TYR A 6 -0.66 -1.39 18.85
C TYR A 6 -2.04 -0.82 19.14
N VAL A 7 -2.41 0.23 18.42
CA VAL A 7 -3.68 0.93 18.65
C VAL A 7 -4.49 1.06 17.35
N GLY A 8 -5.80 1.23 17.50
CA GLY A 8 -6.73 1.41 16.40
C GLY A 8 -8.15 1.03 16.78
N LYS A 9 -9.13 1.53 16.04
CA LYS A 9 -10.55 1.25 16.30
C LYS A 9 -10.87 -0.26 16.18
N PRO A 10 -11.98 -0.75 16.74
CA PRO A 10 -12.43 -2.11 16.48
C PRO A 10 -12.47 -2.43 14.99
N GLY A 11 -12.16 -3.66 14.60
CA GLY A 11 -12.15 -4.08 13.21
C GLY A 11 -11.05 -3.47 12.31
N HIS A 12 -10.13 -2.65 12.85
CA HIS A 12 -9.04 -2.04 12.07
C HIS A 12 -7.82 -2.96 11.85
N GLY A 13 -7.81 -4.17 12.42
CA GLY A 13 -6.75 -5.15 12.20
C GLY A 13 -5.60 -5.08 13.21
N LYS A 14 -5.85 -4.63 14.47
CA LYS A 14 -4.83 -4.64 15.53
C LYS A 14 -4.25 -6.03 15.75
N SER A 15 -5.13 -7.01 16.06
CA SER A 15 -4.72 -8.40 16.31
C SER A 15 -4.05 -9.02 15.08
N TYR A 16 -4.55 -8.71 13.85
CA TYR A 16 -3.89 -9.09 12.60
C TYR A 16 -2.44 -8.56 12.55
N GLY A 17 -2.26 -7.26 12.78
CA GLY A 17 -0.94 -6.63 12.74
C GLY A 17 0.02 -7.21 13.77
N VAL A 18 -0.47 -7.54 14.97
CA VAL A 18 0.32 -8.19 16.02
C VAL A 18 0.70 -9.61 15.62
N VAL A 19 -0.25 -10.40 15.07
CA VAL A 19 0.06 -11.77 14.64
C VAL A 19 1.06 -11.77 13.49
N GLU A 20 0.85 -10.94 12.47
CA GLU A 20 1.74 -10.88 11.30
C GLU A 20 3.15 -10.36 11.63
N HIS A 21 3.23 -9.31 12.46
CA HIS A 21 4.50 -8.58 12.65
C HIS A 21 5.18 -8.83 14.00
N VAL A 22 4.51 -9.49 14.94
CA VAL A 22 5.11 -9.82 16.25
C VAL A 22 5.10 -11.32 16.50
N VAL A 23 3.94 -11.99 16.47
CA VAL A 23 3.85 -13.42 16.81
C VAL A 23 4.68 -14.26 15.82
N ILE A 24 4.35 -14.21 14.52
CA ILE A 24 5.02 -15.03 13.51
C ILE A 24 6.53 -14.78 13.45
N PRO A 25 7.04 -13.53 13.43
CA PRO A 25 8.48 -13.30 13.45
C PRO A 25 9.16 -13.76 14.73
N SER A 26 8.47 -13.70 15.89
CA SER A 26 9.01 -14.18 17.16
C SER A 26 9.15 -15.70 17.19
N LEU A 27 8.15 -16.42 16.69
CA LEU A 27 8.20 -17.88 16.57
C LEU A 27 9.32 -18.34 15.64
N LYS A 28 9.48 -17.67 14.47
CA LYS A 28 10.60 -17.94 13.53
C LYS A 28 11.98 -17.74 14.17
N GLN A 29 12.07 -16.90 15.20
CA GLN A 29 13.28 -16.68 16.00
C GLN A 29 13.38 -17.62 17.20
N ASP A 30 12.53 -18.64 17.28
CA ASP A 30 12.42 -19.59 18.39
C ASP A 30 12.23 -18.89 19.75
N ARG A 31 11.49 -17.76 19.75
CA ARG A 31 11.16 -17.03 20.98
C ARG A 31 9.84 -17.51 21.55
N HIS A 32 9.79 -17.59 22.88
CA HIS A 32 8.56 -17.90 23.61
C HIS A 32 7.59 -16.70 23.51
N VAL A 33 6.39 -16.91 23.00
CA VAL A 33 5.30 -15.93 22.93
C VAL A 33 4.30 -16.20 24.04
N VAL A 34 3.92 -15.18 24.80
CA VAL A 34 2.87 -15.23 25.81
C VAL A 34 1.79 -14.22 25.46
N THR A 35 0.54 -14.63 25.34
CA THR A 35 -0.53 -13.72 24.90
C THR A 35 -1.90 -14.13 25.42
N ASN A 36 -2.81 -13.16 25.54
CA ASN A 36 -4.23 -13.38 25.74
C ASN A 36 -5.05 -13.30 24.43
N ILE A 37 -4.41 -13.00 23.29
CA ILE A 37 -5.09 -13.09 21.99
C ILE A 37 -5.36 -14.58 21.71
N PRO A 38 -6.61 -14.98 21.40
CA PRO A 38 -6.92 -16.37 21.07
C PRO A 38 -6.24 -16.78 19.77
N LEU A 39 -5.18 -17.60 19.86
CA LEU A 39 -4.40 -18.09 18.74
C LEU A 39 -4.75 -19.54 18.40
N SER A 40 -4.66 -19.91 17.12
CA SER A 40 -4.63 -21.30 16.65
C SER A 40 -3.22 -21.86 16.92
N ILE A 41 -2.96 -22.26 18.18
CA ILE A 41 -1.61 -22.60 18.65
C ILE A 41 -1.02 -23.75 17.85
N ASP A 42 -1.78 -24.83 17.63
CA ASP A 42 -1.32 -26.03 16.93
C ASP A 42 -0.86 -25.69 15.51
N ASP A 43 -1.64 -24.89 14.77
CA ASP A 43 -1.32 -24.48 13.39
C ASP A 43 -0.07 -23.58 13.35
N LEU A 44 0.05 -22.66 14.31
CA LEU A 44 1.22 -21.78 14.42
C LEU A 44 2.49 -22.55 14.73
N LEU A 45 2.43 -23.47 15.70
CA LEU A 45 3.58 -24.28 16.11
C LEU A 45 3.97 -25.28 15.01
N ALA A 46 2.98 -25.90 14.33
CA ALA A 46 3.23 -26.78 13.20
C ALA A 46 3.90 -26.04 12.03
N THR A 47 3.55 -24.74 11.83
CA THR A 47 4.06 -23.97 10.69
C THR A 47 5.40 -23.29 10.99
N TYR A 48 5.58 -22.75 12.19
CA TYR A 48 6.72 -21.86 12.51
C TYR A 48 7.60 -22.39 13.67
N GLY A 49 7.16 -23.41 14.38
CA GLY A 49 7.85 -23.89 15.58
C GLY A 49 7.71 -22.92 16.77
N GLY A 50 8.66 -23.00 17.70
CA GLY A 50 8.72 -22.12 18.87
C GLY A 50 7.83 -22.58 20.03
N LYS A 51 7.49 -21.65 20.91
CA LYS A 51 6.64 -21.90 22.09
C LYS A 51 5.61 -20.79 22.27
N ILE A 52 4.35 -21.16 22.53
CA ILE A 52 3.26 -20.23 22.83
C ILE A 52 2.65 -20.62 24.18
N THR A 53 2.41 -19.64 25.03
CA THR A 53 1.59 -19.77 26.25
C THR A 53 0.39 -18.85 26.13
N GLN A 54 -0.82 -19.41 26.17
CA GLN A 54 -2.05 -18.66 26.23
C GLN A 54 -2.30 -18.23 27.66
N LEU A 55 -2.54 -16.93 27.90
CA LEU A 55 -2.98 -16.45 29.21
C LEU A 55 -4.43 -16.90 29.48
N PRO A 56 -4.78 -17.15 30.74
CA PRO A 56 -6.16 -17.48 31.12
C PRO A 56 -7.09 -16.28 30.89
N ASP A 57 -8.40 -16.52 30.80
CA ASP A 57 -9.40 -15.49 30.52
C ASP A 57 -9.46 -14.38 31.58
N ASP A 58 -9.15 -14.74 32.84
CA ASP A 58 -9.08 -13.87 34.02
C ASP A 58 -7.68 -13.27 34.26
N TRP A 59 -6.79 -13.30 33.25
CA TRP A 59 -5.41 -12.83 33.34
C TRP A 59 -5.26 -11.45 33.99
N PHE A 60 -6.25 -10.57 33.82
CA PHE A 60 -6.21 -9.20 34.33
C PHE A 60 -6.50 -9.11 35.83
N GLU A 61 -7.04 -10.17 36.46
CA GLU A 61 -7.32 -10.29 37.89
C GLU A 61 -6.19 -10.98 38.64
N LEU A 62 -5.25 -11.62 37.95
CA LEU A 62 -4.15 -12.35 38.58
C LEU A 62 -3.31 -11.42 39.47
N GLU A 63 -2.96 -11.91 40.64
CA GLU A 63 -2.16 -11.15 41.59
C GLU A 63 -0.76 -10.85 41.04
N ASP A 64 -0.14 -11.79 40.32
CA ASP A 64 1.20 -11.65 39.76
C ASP A 64 1.30 -12.25 38.35
N LEU A 65 1.30 -11.38 37.34
CA LEU A 65 1.51 -11.79 35.97
C LEU A 65 2.92 -12.35 35.70
N SER A 66 3.90 -11.98 36.52
CA SER A 66 5.28 -12.41 36.33
C SER A 66 5.49 -13.92 36.53
N GLN A 67 4.57 -14.60 37.19
CA GLN A 67 4.59 -16.05 37.37
C GLN A 67 4.28 -16.79 36.03
N ILE A 68 3.47 -16.20 35.16
CA ILE A 68 3.07 -16.80 33.89
C ILE A 68 3.89 -16.26 32.73
N ILE A 69 4.42 -15.05 32.88
CA ILE A 69 5.23 -14.38 31.87
C ILE A 69 6.73 -14.60 32.18
N PRO A 70 7.38 -15.59 31.56
CA PRO A 70 8.79 -15.90 31.84
C PRO A 70 9.73 -14.83 31.29
N SER A 71 10.95 -14.83 31.80
CA SER A 71 12.04 -13.99 31.26
C SER A 71 12.31 -14.31 29.79
N GLY A 72 12.77 -13.32 29.03
CA GLY A 72 13.12 -13.47 27.61
C GLY A 72 11.96 -13.62 26.65
N CYS A 73 10.73 -13.78 27.11
CA CYS A 73 9.58 -13.98 26.24
C CYS A 73 9.15 -12.70 25.49
N VAL A 74 8.22 -12.87 24.57
CA VAL A 74 7.47 -11.79 23.93
C VAL A 74 6.06 -11.80 24.52
N ALA A 75 5.80 -10.91 25.48
CA ALA A 75 4.51 -10.77 26.12
C ALA A 75 3.61 -9.82 25.33
N ILE A 76 2.48 -10.33 24.87
CA ILE A 76 1.50 -9.59 24.07
C ILE A 76 0.20 -9.54 24.85
N ILE A 77 -0.20 -8.35 25.26
CA ILE A 77 -1.38 -8.13 26.12
C ILE A 77 -2.41 -7.31 25.34
N ASP A 78 -3.45 -7.98 24.88
CA ASP A 78 -4.61 -7.33 24.24
C ASP A 78 -5.61 -6.87 25.30
N GLU A 79 -6.35 -5.80 25.00
CA GLU A 79 -7.26 -5.12 25.91
C GLU A 79 -6.58 -4.78 27.26
N CYS A 80 -5.32 -4.32 27.19
CA CYS A 80 -4.46 -4.07 28.36
C CYS A 80 -5.03 -3.04 29.35
N TRP A 81 -6.03 -2.25 28.94
CA TRP A 81 -6.78 -1.34 29.80
C TRP A 81 -7.55 -2.06 30.93
N ARG A 82 -7.86 -3.35 30.76
CA ARG A 82 -8.52 -4.14 31.84
C ARG A 82 -7.68 -4.21 33.10
N ARG A 83 -6.35 -4.31 32.93
CA ARG A 83 -5.43 -4.40 34.09
C ARG A 83 -4.88 -3.03 34.49
N TRP A 84 -4.66 -2.15 33.55
CA TRP A 84 -4.08 -0.82 33.79
C TRP A 84 -5.00 0.29 33.27
N PRO A 85 -6.20 0.46 33.83
CA PRO A 85 -7.18 1.41 33.34
C PRO A 85 -6.73 2.86 33.50
N SER A 86 -7.24 3.73 32.64
CA SER A 86 -7.06 5.17 32.77
C SER A 86 -7.52 5.66 34.16
N GLY A 87 -6.77 6.60 34.74
CA GLY A 87 -7.02 7.10 36.10
C GLY A 87 -6.36 6.29 37.21
N GLN A 88 -5.87 5.08 36.94
CA GLN A 88 -5.11 4.32 37.95
C GLN A 88 -3.81 5.06 38.30
N ASN A 89 -3.67 5.46 39.56
CA ASN A 89 -2.44 6.07 40.04
C ASN A 89 -1.34 5.01 40.19
N ILE A 90 -0.09 5.37 39.94
CA ILE A 90 1.06 4.48 40.11
C ILE A 90 1.20 3.95 41.52
N ASN A 91 0.79 4.73 42.53
CA ASN A 91 0.85 4.31 43.94
C ASN A 91 -0.10 3.14 44.25
N ASN A 92 -1.24 3.08 43.54
CA ASN A 92 -2.26 2.03 43.67
C ASN A 92 -2.04 0.88 42.66
N ALA A 93 -1.06 0.97 41.79
CA ALA A 93 -0.74 -0.07 40.84
C ALA A 93 -0.01 -1.23 41.56
N ASN A 94 -0.28 -2.47 41.11
CA ASN A 94 0.37 -3.65 41.62
C ASN A 94 1.89 -3.54 41.51
N LYS A 95 2.62 -3.87 42.57
CA LYS A 95 4.09 -3.77 42.61
C LYS A 95 4.75 -4.70 41.60
N ASN A 96 4.20 -5.91 41.41
CA ASN A 96 4.72 -6.90 40.47
C ASN A 96 4.56 -6.42 39.04
N ASP A 97 3.45 -5.73 38.70
CA ASP A 97 3.24 -5.13 37.35
C ASP A 97 4.21 -3.98 37.08
N LYS A 98 4.47 -3.15 38.10
CA LYS A 98 5.45 -2.07 37.97
C LYS A 98 6.84 -2.63 37.67
N SER A 99 7.28 -3.64 38.43
CA SER A 99 8.56 -4.31 38.20
C SER A 99 8.56 -5.00 36.83
N LEU A 100 7.50 -5.76 36.47
CA LEU A 100 7.37 -6.46 35.20
C LEU A 100 7.56 -5.50 34.02
N LEU A 101 6.87 -4.35 34.01
CA LEU A 101 6.92 -3.41 32.91
C LEU A 101 8.16 -2.52 32.93
N ALA A 102 8.60 -2.04 34.09
CA ALA A 102 9.76 -1.17 34.18
C ALA A 102 11.09 -1.92 33.94
N GLU A 103 11.16 -3.15 34.43
CA GLU A 103 12.39 -3.96 34.41
C GLU A 103 12.41 -5.03 33.31
N HIS A 104 11.43 -5.01 32.37
CA HIS A 104 11.31 -6.02 31.31
C HIS A 104 12.62 -6.24 30.53
N ARG A 105 13.45 -5.22 30.41
CA ARG A 105 14.74 -5.29 29.70
C ARG A 105 15.76 -6.17 30.42
N HIS A 106 15.69 -6.25 31.75
CA HIS A 106 16.57 -7.05 32.59
C HIS A 106 16.10 -8.50 32.74
N ARG A 107 14.87 -8.79 32.28
CA ARG A 107 14.33 -10.15 32.28
C ARG A 107 14.79 -10.89 31.02
N VAL A 108 15.96 -11.50 31.13
CA VAL A 108 16.68 -12.18 30.04
C VAL A 108 16.57 -13.68 30.21
N ASP A 109 16.41 -14.44 29.12
CA ASP A 109 16.44 -15.89 29.10
C ASP A 109 17.86 -16.43 28.94
N ASP A 110 18.00 -17.77 29.00
CA ASP A 110 19.30 -18.46 28.83
C ASP A 110 19.91 -18.26 27.45
N LYS A 111 19.11 -17.85 26.45
CA LYS A 111 19.56 -17.51 25.09
C LYS A 111 19.95 -16.03 24.95
N ASN A 112 20.03 -15.30 26.05
CA ASN A 112 20.31 -13.86 26.09
C ASN A 112 19.26 -12.98 25.38
N ASN A 113 18.01 -13.45 25.27
CA ASN A 113 16.93 -12.64 24.78
C ASN A 113 16.31 -11.83 25.94
N SER A 114 16.27 -10.51 25.80
CA SER A 114 15.50 -9.68 26.73
C SER A 114 14.01 -9.80 26.46
N MET A 115 13.20 -9.70 27.51
CA MET A 115 11.76 -9.68 27.39
C MET A 115 11.29 -8.50 26.55
N ARG A 116 10.31 -8.73 25.67
CA ARG A 116 9.62 -7.71 24.89
C ARG A 116 8.16 -7.65 25.32
N VAL A 117 7.62 -6.42 25.45
CA VAL A 117 6.21 -6.23 25.80
C VAL A 117 5.50 -5.51 24.65
N VAL A 118 4.34 -6.04 24.28
CA VAL A 118 3.46 -5.45 23.26
C VAL A 118 2.08 -5.25 23.89
N LEU A 119 1.67 -4.01 24.02
CA LEU A 119 0.38 -3.62 24.56
C LEU A 119 -0.58 -3.33 23.40
N VAL A 120 -1.78 -3.91 23.47
CA VAL A 120 -2.80 -3.72 22.44
C VAL A 120 -4.04 -3.12 23.08
N THR A 121 -4.58 -2.08 22.48
CA THR A 121 -5.81 -1.41 22.94
C THR A 121 -6.41 -0.58 21.80
N GLN A 122 -7.60 -0.03 21.99
CA GLN A 122 -8.21 0.84 20.98
C GLN A 122 -7.52 2.21 20.92
N ASP A 123 -7.26 2.80 22.09
CA ASP A 123 -6.52 4.06 22.23
C ASP A 123 -5.75 4.06 23.55
N LEU A 124 -4.55 4.65 23.54
CA LEU A 124 -3.73 4.73 24.75
C LEU A 124 -4.31 5.66 25.83
N ALA A 125 -5.32 6.46 25.51
CA ALA A 125 -6.09 7.20 26.52
C ALA A 125 -6.82 6.27 27.50
N GLN A 126 -7.09 5.01 27.11
CA GLN A 126 -7.76 4.02 27.95
C GLN A 126 -6.87 3.43 29.05
N ILE A 127 -5.55 3.58 28.93
CA ILE A 127 -4.59 3.02 29.90
C ILE A 127 -3.99 4.09 30.81
N SER A 128 -3.50 3.66 31.96
CA SER A 128 -2.92 4.52 32.96
C SER A 128 -1.69 5.29 32.45
N ASN A 129 -1.48 6.47 33.00
CA ASN A 129 -0.40 7.35 32.56
C ASN A 129 0.99 6.76 32.81
N TRP A 130 1.17 6.08 33.93
CA TRP A 130 2.47 5.49 34.25
C TRP A 130 2.88 4.38 33.26
N VAL A 131 1.93 3.60 32.72
CA VAL A 131 2.19 2.62 31.66
C VAL A 131 2.51 3.33 30.34
N ARG A 132 1.76 4.38 29.99
CA ARG A 132 2.00 5.17 28.77
C ARG A 132 3.42 5.73 28.71
N LEU A 133 3.96 6.15 29.84
CA LEU A 133 5.33 6.71 29.90
C LEU A 133 6.42 5.69 29.56
N LEU A 134 6.12 4.39 29.66
CA LEU A 134 7.06 3.31 29.31
C LEU A 134 7.03 2.91 27.83
N ILE A 135 6.06 3.42 27.07
CA ILE A 135 5.89 3.08 25.63
C ILE A 135 6.89 3.87 24.80
N GLU A 136 7.73 3.17 24.05
CA GLU A 136 8.71 3.77 23.13
C GLU A 136 8.16 3.96 21.71
N THR A 137 7.27 3.08 21.25
CA THR A 137 6.74 3.15 19.89
C THR A 137 5.27 2.79 19.87
N THR A 138 4.48 3.60 19.18
CA THR A 138 3.06 3.32 18.94
C THR A 138 2.81 3.06 17.46
N TYR A 139 2.24 1.90 17.17
CA TYR A 139 1.75 1.49 15.85
C TYR A 139 0.25 1.72 15.76
N ARG A 140 -0.17 2.74 15.02
CA ARG A 140 -1.58 3.05 14.85
C ARG A 140 -2.10 2.48 13.55
N ILE A 141 -2.97 1.48 13.66
CA ILE A 141 -3.52 0.78 12.52
C ILE A 141 -4.85 1.40 12.11
N ARG A 142 -4.99 1.71 10.83
CA ARG A 142 -6.22 2.20 10.22
C ARG A 142 -6.58 1.34 9.00
N LYS A 143 -7.77 0.76 9.03
CA LYS A 143 -8.31 0.05 7.88
C LYS A 143 -8.68 1.05 6.79
N LEU A 144 -8.19 0.84 5.58
CA LEU A 144 -8.51 1.66 4.41
C LEU A 144 -9.63 1.02 3.59
N SER A 145 -9.62 -0.32 3.49
CA SER A 145 -10.63 -1.09 2.78
C SER A 145 -10.71 -2.51 3.37
N LYS A 146 -11.56 -3.36 2.80
CA LYS A 146 -11.61 -4.79 3.19
C LYS A 146 -10.28 -5.51 3.00
N LYS A 147 -9.41 -5.04 2.08
CA LYS A 147 -8.14 -5.70 1.72
C LYS A 147 -6.89 -4.93 2.14
N ALA A 148 -7.01 -3.66 2.55
CA ALA A 148 -5.86 -2.80 2.78
C ALA A 148 -5.95 -2.05 4.11
N PHE A 149 -4.80 -1.84 4.72
CA PHE A 149 -4.64 -1.05 5.94
C PHE A 149 -3.42 -0.12 5.84
N LYS A 150 -3.38 0.85 6.72
CA LYS A 150 -2.30 1.81 6.90
C LYS A 150 -1.84 1.77 8.34
N VAL A 151 -0.54 1.85 8.57
CA VAL A 151 0.06 1.92 9.90
C VAL A 151 0.87 3.20 10.01
N ASP A 152 0.47 4.06 10.92
CA ASP A 152 1.25 5.23 11.31
C ASP A 152 2.09 4.86 12.54
N ILE A 153 3.40 5.04 12.46
CA ILE A 153 4.38 4.68 13.49
C ILE A 153 4.84 5.96 14.17
N TYR A 154 4.65 6.02 15.48
CA TYR A 154 4.96 7.19 16.30
C TYR A 154 6.04 6.89 17.32
N ASN A 155 6.85 7.89 17.64
CA ASN A 155 7.78 7.85 18.77
C ASN A 155 7.01 8.13 20.07
N GLY A 156 7.12 7.22 21.04
CA GLY A 156 6.42 7.29 22.32
C GLY A 156 4.93 7.01 22.25
N ALA A 157 4.24 7.22 23.34
CA ALA A 157 2.80 7.08 23.41
C ALA A 157 2.10 8.25 22.72
N VAL A 158 1.06 7.94 21.94
CA VAL A 158 0.14 8.90 21.32
C VAL A 158 -1.31 8.52 21.59
N THR A 159 -2.15 9.51 21.83
CA THR A 159 -3.57 9.36 22.15
C THR A 159 -4.44 10.16 21.19
N GLY A 160 -5.72 9.83 21.13
CA GLY A 160 -6.73 10.54 20.35
C GLY A 160 -6.69 10.23 18.86
N ASP A 161 -7.66 10.76 18.11
CA ASP A 161 -7.82 10.45 16.68
C ASP A 161 -6.81 11.16 15.76
N SER A 162 -6.24 12.28 16.21
CA SER A 162 -5.30 13.10 15.44
C SER A 162 -4.03 13.39 16.24
N PRO A 163 -3.14 12.40 16.42
CA PRO A 163 -1.89 12.60 17.14
C PRO A 163 -0.99 13.63 16.45
N SER A 164 -0.13 14.29 17.22
CA SER A 164 0.82 15.27 16.70
C SER A 164 1.72 14.66 15.62
N SER A 165 1.79 15.28 14.47
CA SER A 165 2.68 14.91 13.36
C SER A 165 4.17 14.97 13.73
N LYS A 166 4.54 15.77 14.74
CA LYS A 166 5.92 15.85 15.24
C LYS A 166 6.45 14.53 15.81
N LYS A 167 5.55 13.66 16.29
CA LYS A 167 5.90 12.33 16.81
C LYS A 167 5.86 11.24 15.73
N LEU A 168 5.34 11.53 14.54
CA LEU A 168 5.24 10.57 13.46
C LEU A 168 6.62 10.28 12.87
N ILE A 169 7.05 9.02 12.97
CA ILE A 169 8.31 8.55 12.39
C ILE A 169 8.12 8.23 10.91
N ARG A 170 7.11 7.42 10.61
CA ARG A 170 6.76 7.04 9.22
C ARG A 170 5.35 6.46 9.14
N THR A 171 4.87 6.39 7.93
CA THR A 171 3.63 5.72 7.56
C THR A 171 3.94 4.56 6.62
N THR A 172 3.31 3.41 6.85
CA THR A 172 3.37 2.26 5.95
C THR A 172 1.97 1.84 5.56
N ALA A 173 1.82 1.23 4.40
CA ALA A 173 0.58 0.60 3.97
C ALA A 173 0.81 -0.89 3.75
N GLY A 174 -0.23 -1.70 3.94
CA GLY A 174 -0.17 -3.13 3.75
C GLY A 174 -1.51 -3.70 3.28
N THR A 175 -1.48 -4.96 2.89
CA THR A 175 -2.68 -5.71 2.53
C THR A 175 -2.88 -6.87 3.51
N PHE A 176 -4.13 -7.16 3.83
CA PHE A 176 -4.47 -8.30 4.66
C PHE A 176 -4.25 -9.60 3.88
N LYS A 177 -3.45 -10.51 4.44
CA LYS A 177 -3.18 -11.84 3.90
C LYS A 177 -4.15 -12.84 4.52
N SER A 178 -4.87 -13.60 3.71
CA SER A 178 -5.83 -14.61 4.18
C SER A 178 -5.18 -15.67 5.07
N SER A 179 -3.93 -16.04 4.79
CA SER A 179 -3.16 -17.01 5.58
C SER A 179 -2.89 -16.60 7.03
N VAL A 180 -2.94 -15.30 7.35
CA VAL A 180 -2.74 -14.84 8.73
C VAL A 180 -4.02 -14.93 9.54
N PHE A 181 -5.19 -14.77 8.89
CA PHE A 181 -6.48 -14.83 9.58
C PHE A 181 -6.78 -16.23 10.14
N SER A 182 -6.25 -17.30 9.56
CA SER A 182 -6.42 -18.67 10.08
C SER A 182 -5.73 -18.89 11.43
N PHE A 183 -4.76 -18.07 11.79
CA PHE A 183 -3.96 -18.25 13.00
C PHE A 183 -4.55 -17.63 14.27
N TYR A 184 -5.64 -16.87 14.19
CA TYR A 184 -6.24 -16.24 15.38
C TYR A 184 -7.75 -16.02 15.22
N LYS A 185 -8.44 -15.90 16.35
CA LYS A 185 -9.86 -15.52 16.40
C LYS A 185 -9.98 -14.09 16.88
N SER A 186 -10.55 -13.18 16.07
CA SER A 186 -10.68 -11.76 16.41
C SER A 186 -11.95 -11.41 17.19
N ALA A 187 -12.93 -12.31 17.26
CA ALA A 187 -14.21 -12.12 17.95
C ALA A 187 -14.44 -13.24 18.93
N THR A 188 -13.99 -13.03 20.17
CA THR A 188 -14.10 -14.03 21.25
C THR A 188 -15.54 -14.31 21.72
N GLN A 189 -16.48 -13.41 21.40
CA GLN A 189 -17.91 -13.55 21.79
C GLN A 189 -18.82 -14.02 20.64
N SER A 190 -18.29 -14.18 19.43
CA SER A 190 -19.05 -14.69 18.30
C SER A 190 -18.91 -16.21 18.19
N LYS A 191 -20.04 -16.95 18.15
CA LYS A 191 -20.04 -18.41 17.95
C LYS A 191 -19.45 -18.83 16.60
N SER A 192 -19.47 -17.94 15.59
CA SER A 192 -18.90 -18.16 14.25
C SER A 192 -17.45 -17.70 14.13
N GLY A 193 -16.89 -16.98 15.12
CA GLY A 193 -15.57 -16.37 14.99
C GLY A 193 -15.51 -15.14 14.07
N ASP A 194 -16.63 -14.80 13.41
CA ASP A 194 -16.75 -13.63 12.55
C ASP A 194 -17.07 -12.39 13.37
N VAL A 195 -16.40 -11.29 13.04
CA VAL A 195 -16.80 -9.96 13.50
C VAL A 195 -18.12 -9.65 12.79
N GLY A 196 -19.19 -9.46 13.55
CA GLY A 196 -20.48 -9.04 13.02
C GLY A 196 -20.29 -7.84 12.07
N ASP A 197 -21.10 -7.75 11.03
CA ASP A 197 -21.03 -6.65 10.07
C ASP A 197 -21.42 -5.32 10.75
N GLU A 198 -20.43 -4.67 11.38
CA GLU A 198 -20.60 -3.34 11.99
C GLU A 198 -20.83 -2.24 10.93
N SER A 199 -20.59 -2.52 9.65
CA SER A 199 -20.68 -1.54 8.56
C SER A 199 -22.12 -1.18 8.21
N SER A 200 -23.10 -1.98 8.65
CA SER A 200 -24.51 -1.81 8.33
C SER A 200 -25.36 -1.20 9.46
N ALA A 201 -24.77 -0.88 10.61
CA ALA A 201 -25.49 -0.38 11.79
C ALA A 201 -26.24 0.95 11.54
N ASP A 202 -25.75 1.82 10.65
CA ASP A 202 -26.49 3.01 10.20
C ASP A 202 -26.28 3.23 8.70
N GLY A 203 -27.34 3.03 7.91
CA GLY A 203 -27.32 3.26 6.46
C GLY A 203 -27.01 4.72 6.06
N ARG A 204 -26.99 5.67 7.00
CA ARG A 204 -26.61 7.06 6.75
C ARG A 204 -25.11 7.24 6.62
N SER A 205 -24.30 6.34 7.18
CA SER A 205 -22.84 6.36 7.06
C SER A 205 -22.32 5.86 5.70
N SER A 206 -23.20 5.35 4.83
CA SER A 206 -22.84 4.86 3.51
C SER A 206 -22.51 6.05 2.58
N ILE A 207 -21.28 6.06 2.05
CA ILE A 207 -20.82 7.05 1.06
C ILE A 207 -21.76 7.09 -0.16
N PHE A 208 -22.37 5.95 -0.53
CA PHE A 208 -23.33 5.87 -1.64
C PHE A 208 -24.64 6.63 -1.41
N ARG A 209 -24.95 7.02 -0.18
CA ARG A 209 -26.07 7.92 0.14
C ARG A 209 -25.70 9.39 0.18
N SER A 210 -24.41 9.72 -0.02
CA SER A 210 -23.97 11.12 -0.07
C SER A 210 -24.50 11.79 -1.34
N PHE A 211 -25.29 12.84 -1.16
CA PHE A 211 -25.78 13.70 -2.26
C PHE A 211 -24.62 14.26 -3.08
N GLY A 212 -23.48 14.56 -2.44
CA GLY A 212 -22.27 15.03 -3.11
C GLY A 212 -21.68 14.01 -4.09
N LEU A 213 -21.65 12.71 -3.74
CA LEU A 213 -21.17 11.67 -4.67
C LEU A 213 -22.06 11.57 -5.90
N TRP A 214 -23.38 11.58 -5.72
CA TRP A 214 -24.33 11.50 -6.82
C TRP A 214 -24.30 12.74 -7.72
N SER A 215 -24.08 13.94 -7.14
CA SER A 215 -23.92 15.16 -7.92
C SER A 215 -22.65 15.14 -8.78
N ILE A 216 -21.54 14.60 -8.27
CA ILE A 216 -20.29 14.39 -9.04
C ILE A 216 -20.52 13.39 -10.16
N CYS A 217 -21.14 12.24 -9.89
CA CYS A 217 -21.46 11.25 -10.91
C CYS A 217 -22.39 11.83 -11.99
N LEU A 218 -23.43 12.58 -11.61
CA LEU A 218 -24.31 13.25 -12.53
C LEU A 218 -23.56 14.27 -13.41
N PHE A 219 -22.67 15.06 -12.81
CA PHE A 219 -21.84 16.02 -13.54
C PHE A 219 -20.97 15.33 -14.61
N PHE A 220 -20.33 14.19 -14.25
CA PHE A 220 -19.56 13.40 -15.21
C PHE A 220 -20.42 12.87 -16.36
N VAL A 221 -21.60 12.31 -16.05
CA VAL A 221 -22.51 11.80 -17.07
C VAL A 221 -22.96 12.92 -18.02
N VAL A 222 -23.33 14.07 -17.47
CA VAL A 222 -23.76 15.25 -18.26
C VAL A 222 -22.60 15.77 -19.12
N SER A 223 -21.38 15.86 -18.57
CA SER A 223 -20.20 16.32 -19.30
C SER A 223 -19.83 15.39 -20.45
N ILE A 224 -19.90 14.07 -20.24
CA ILE A 224 -19.67 13.07 -21.30
C ILE A 224 -20.76 13.19 -22.37
N SER A 225 -22.01 13.31 -21.98
CA SER A 225 -23.15 13.44 -22.92
C SER A 225 -23.06 14.71 -23.76
N LEU A 226 -22.70 15.84 -23.15
CA LEU A 226 -22.46 17.10 -23.85
C LEU A 226 -21.24 17.00 -24.79
N GLY A 227 -20.18 16.31 -24.38
CA GLY A 227 -19.03 16.02 -25.22
C GLY A 227 -19.41 15.20 -26.46
N PHE A 228 -20.18 14.13 -26.30
CA PHE A 228 -20.69 13.32 -27.39
C PHE A 228 -21.62 14.13 -28.33
N TYR A 229 -22.50 14.95 -27.75
CA TYR A 229 -23.40 15.81 -28.52
C TYR A 229 -22.60 16.87 -29.31
N GLY A 230 -21.61 17.49 -28.69
CA GLY A 230 -20.71 18.46 -29.34
C GLY A 230 -19.95 17.86 -30.50
N VAL A 231 -19.36 16.65 -30.30
CA VAL A 231 -18.66 15.92 -31.37
C VAL A 231 -19.64 15.57 -32.50
N LYS A 232 -20.83 15.03 -32.18
CA LYS A 232 -21.85 14.72 -33.19
C LYS A 232 -22.31 15.95 -33.94
N SER A 233 -22.50 17.10 -33.27
CA SER A 233 -22.89 18.37 -33.89
C SER A 233 -21.78 18.97 -34.77
N PHE A 234 -20.53 18.74 -34.39
CA PHE A 234 -19.36 19.20 -35.18
C PHE A 234 -19.15 18.39 -36.47
N PHE A 235 -19.49 17.10 -36.43
CA PHE A 235 -19.42 16.19 -37.59
C PHE A 235 -20.76 16.05 -38.34
N ALA A 236 -21.84 16.64 -37.84
CA ALA A 236 -23.08 16.73 -38.62
C ALA A 236 -22.88 17.73 -39.77
N ASP A 237 -22.76 17.18 -40.94
CA ASP A 237 -22.66 18.00 -42.19
C ASP A 237 -23.78 19.05 -42.22
N LYS A 238 -23.37 20.32 -42.14
CA LYS A 238 -24.21 21.43 -42.59
C LYS A 238 -24.30 21.31 -44.10
N THR A 239 -25.31 20.62 -44.60
CA THR A 239 -25.62 20.69 -46.03
C THR A 239 -25.91 22.15 -46.40
N PRO A 240 -25.04 22.85 -47.15
CA PRO A 240 -25.42 24.15 -47.71
C PRO A 240 -26.47 23.88 -48.79
N ALA A 241 -27.52 24.68 -48.82
CA ALA A 241 -28.50 24.69 -49.90
C ALA A 241 -27.75 24.87 -51.22
N VAL A 242 -27.81 23.85 -52.07
CA VAL A 242 -27.18 23.87 -53.39
C VAL A 242 -28.02 24.69 -54.32
N SER A 243 -27.46 25.81 -54.81
CA SER A 243 -27.86 26.40 -56.06
C SER A 243 -27.11 25.66 -57.16
N GLU A 244 -27.85 25.08 -58.09
CA GLU A 244 -27.33 24.32 -59.24
C GLU A 244 -26.49 25.20 -60.14
N THR A 245 -25.26 24.77 -60.39
CA THR A 245 -24.65 24.78 -61.78
C THR A 245 -23.34 23.98 -61.75
N ALA A 246 -23.23 23.02 -62.67
CA ALA A 246 -22.22 21.95 -62.85
C ALA A 246 -20.82 22.50 -63.25
N PRO A 247 -19.72 21.67 -63.38
CA PRO A 247 -19.65 20.23 -63.54
C PRO A 247 -18.65 19.49 -62.62
N SER A 248 -18.83 18.18 -62.55
CA SER A 248 -18.09 17.17 -61.82
C SER A 248 -16.57 17.14 -62.05
N VAL A 249 -15.78 17.23 -60.96
CA VAL A 249 -14.45 16.63 -60.90
C VAL A 249 -14.35 15.77 -59.65
N THR A 250 -14.36 14.48 -59.84
CA THR A 250 -14.20 13.46 -58.81
C THR A 250 -12.77 13.51 -58.29
N LYS A 251 -12.54 14.18 -57.15
CA LYS A 251 -11.27 14.13 -56.45
C LYS A 251 -11.33 12.99 -55.42
N LYS A 252 -10.77 11.83 -55.76
CA LYS A 252 -10.53 10.74 -54.80
C LYS A 252 -9.71 11.29 -53.65
N ILE A 253 -10.28 11.26 -52.44
CA ILE A 253 -9.54 11.53 -51.21
C ILE A 253 -8.61 10.33 -50.98
N ALA A 254 -7.33 10.57 -51.27
CA ALA A 254 -6.26 9.60 -50.96
C ALA A 254 -6.17 9.43 -49.44
N LYS A 255 -6.16 8.18 -48.96
CA LYS A 255 -5.81 7.86 -47.58
C LYS A 255 -4.48 8.52 -47.22
N PRO A 256 -4.28 9.04 -46.00
CA PRO A 256 -2.99 9.55 -45.57
C PRO A 256 -1.94 8.44 -45.76
N VAL A 257 -0.99 8.68 -46.63
CA VAL A 257 0.13 7.76 -46.85
C VAL A 257 1.01 7.84 -45.60
N GLU A 258 1.13 6.76 -44.85
CA GLU A 258 2.08 6.71 -43.73
C GLU A 258 3.50 6.96 -44.25
N PRO A 259 4.29 7.82 -43.58
CA PRO A 259 5.64 8.08 -44.02
C PRO A 259 6.47 6.78 -43.99
N PRO A 260 7.30 6.54 -45.04
CA PRO A 260 8.12 5.34 -45.11
C PRO A 260 9.14 5.29 -43.97
N ILE A 261 9.47 4.06 -43.53
CA ILE A 261 10.45 3.84 -42.46
C ILE A 261 11.86 4.26 -42.97
N SER A 262 12.59 4.99 -42.15
CA SER A 262 13.94 5.44 -42.45
C SER A 262 14.91 4.26 -42.58
N THR A 263 15.67 4.23 -43.68
CA THR A 263 16.80 3.32 -43.90
C THR A 263 18.15 3.94 -43.55
N ALA A 264 18.17 5.24 -43.22
CA ALA A 264 19.38 5.98 -42.92
C ALA A 264 19.59 6.29 -41.44
N TRP A 265 18.50 6.38 -40.67
CA TRP A 265 18.54 6.80 -39.28
C TRP A 265 17.73 5.86 -38.38
N ARG A 266 18.18 5.66 -37.12
CA ARG A 266 17.45 4.98 -36.06
C ARG A 266 17.36 5.86 -34.81
N LEU A 267 16.29 5.71 -34.05
CA LEU A 267 16.13 6.36 -32.74
C LEU A 267 16.95 5.60 -31.68
N VAL A 268 17.84 6.31 -31.01
CA VAL A 268 18.76 5.75 -30.01
C VAL A 268 18.25 6.03 -28.59
N GLY A 269 17.67 7.20 -28.36
CA GLY A 269 17.16 7.59 -27.08
C GLY A 269 16.66 9.01 -27.01
N PHE A 270 16.34 9.46 -25.81
CA PHE A 270 15.89 10.82 -25.52
C PHE A 270 16.81 11.46 -24.50
N VAL A 271 17.11 12.74 -24.68
CA VAL A 271 17.92 13.54 -23.76
C VAL A 271 17.08 14.70 -23.24
N HIS A 272 16.98 14.78 -21.94
CA HIS A 272 16.32 15.91 -21.26
C HIS A 272 17.40 16.72 -20.54
N PRO A 273 17.62 18.00 -20.90
CA PRO A 273 18.54 18.86 -20.18
C PRO A 273 17.94 19.25 -18.82
N SER A 274 18.22 18.48 -17.78
CA SER A 274 17.83 18.80 -16.41
C SER A 274 18.91 19.67 -15.77
N ARG A 275 18.58 20.89 -15.37
CA ARG A 275 19.36 21.61 -14.37
C ARG A 275 18.96 21.12 -12.98
N PRO A 276 19.90 20.98 -12.00
CA PRO A 276 19.61 20.39 -10.69
C PRO A 276 18.53 21.08 -9.86
N ASN A 277 18.08 22.29 -10.24
CA ASN A 277 17.12 23.10 -9.50
C ASN A 277 15.88 23.55 -10.29
N ASP A 278 15.59 22.92 -11.44
CA ASP A 278 14.45 23.33 -12.24
C ASP A 278 13.26 22.41 -11.99
N SER A 279 12.22 22.92 -11.30
CA SER A 279 10.97 22.23 -10.98
C SER A 279 10.02 22.08 -12.20
N SER A 280 10.34 22.69 -13.33
CA SER A 280 9.55 22.60 -14.55
C SER A 280 9.96 21.38 -15.39
N LYS A 281 9.31 20.25 -15.14
CA LYS A 281 9.39 19.03 -15.98
C LYS A 281 8.68 19.22 -17.32
N SER A 282 9.00 20.25 -18.10
CA SER A 282 8.39 20.47 -19.40
C SER A 282 9.07 19.56 -20.43
N ILE A 283 8.33 18.62 -20.99
CA ILE A 283 8.74 17.74 -22.10
C ILE A 283 9.13 18.55 -23.35
N ALA A 284 8.70 19.81 -23.44
CA ALA A 284 9.02 20.70 -24.57
C ALA A 284 10.53 20.95 -24.77
N ASN A 285 11.36 20.74 -23.78
CA ASN A 285 12.81 20.93 -23.85
C ASN A 285 13.59 19.62 -24.06
N ALA A 286 12.91 18.51 -24.33
CA ALA A 286 13.56 17.25 -24.61
C ALA A 286 13.99 17.14 -26.09
N PHE A 287 15.07 16.39 -26.33
CA PHE A 287 15.56 16.08 -27.67
C PHE A 287 15.58 14.58 -27.87
N ALA A 288 15.22 14.15 -29.09
CA ALA A 288 15.44 12.79 -29.55
C ALA A 288 16.85 12.68 -30.16
N LEU A 289 17.58 11.63 -29.78
CA LEU A 289 18.88 11.30 -30.36
C LEU A 289 18.69 10.24 -31.45
N ILE A 290 19.03 10.54 -32.65
CA ILE A 290 19.07 9.59 -33.77
C ILE A 290 20.51 9.33 -34.21
N ALA A 291 20.80 8.12 -34.67
CA ALA A 291 22.12 7.74 -35.20
C ALA A 291 22.00 7.05 -36.53
N ASP A 292 23.04 7.24 -37.39
CA ASP A 292 23.21 6.51 -38.62
C ASP A 292 24.04 5.22 -38.45
N ASN A 293 24.29 4.50 -39.52
CA ASN A 293 25.12 3.29 -39.53
C ASN A 293 26.61 3.54 -39.25
N ASN A 294 27.06 4.79 -39.45
CA ASN A 294 28.46 5.19 -39.30
C ASN A 294 28.76 5.72 -37.88
N GLY A 295 27.73 5.76 -37.00
CA GLY A 295 27.87 6.29 -35.66
C GLY A 295 27.68 7.81 -35.54
N ASN A 296 27.36 8.52 -36.62
CA ASN A 296 27.04 9.94 -36.55
C ASN A 296 25.70 10.12 -35.83
N THR A 297 25.62 11.12 -34.98
CA THR A 297 24.41 11.39 -34.15
C THR A 297 23.85 12.77 -34.50
N ARG A 298 22.51 12.88 -34.43
CA ARG A 298 21.78 14.14 -34.62
C ARG A 298 20.72 14.29 -33.53
N TYR A 299 20.61 15.48 -32.95
CA TYR A 299 19.56 15.86 -32.01
C TYR A 299 18.37 16.46 -32.76
N ILE A 300 17.19 16.00 -32.41
CA ILE A 300 15.92 16.46 -33.01
C ILE A 300 15.01 16.92 -31.87
N SER A 301 14.30 18.03 -32.08
CA SER A 301 13.30 18.48 -31.10
C SER A 301 12.24 17.40 -30.90
N PHE A 302 11.88 17.17 -29.66
CA PHE A 302 10.87 16.18 -29.23
C PHE A 302 9.49 16.46 -29.87
N THR A 303 9.23 17.67 -30.33
CA THR A 303 8.00 18.06 -31.06
C THR A 303 7.77 17.28 -32.34
N HIS A 304 8.81 16.71 -32.95
CA HIS A 304 8.74 15.86 -34.15
C HIS A 304 8.52 14.39 -33.84
N CYS A 305 8.39 14.05 -32.53
CA CYS A 305 8.25 12.68 -32.10
C CYS A 305 6.87 12.44 -31.48
N ARG A 306 6.41 11.20 -31.59
CA ARG A 306 5.22 10.69 -30.93
C ARG A 306 5.57 9.43 -30.19
N TYR A 307 4.90 9.18 -29.06
CA TYR A 307 5.05 7.98 -28.26
C TYR A 307 3.67 7.38 -28.00
N PHE A 308 3.63 6.07 -27.83
CA PHE A 308 2.41 5.40 -27.40
C PHE A 308 2.15 5.66 -25.93
N PRO A 309 0.88 5.59 -25.46
CA PRO A 309 0.53 5.90 -24.07
C PRO A 309 1.21 5.03 -23.02
N ASP A 310 1.65 3.83 -23.40
CA ASP A 310 2.39 2.87 -22.56
C ASP A 310 3.90 3.07 -22.55
N PHE A 311 4.41 4.07 -23.29
CA PHE A 311 5.83 4.39 -23.46
C PHE A 311 6.71 3.23 -23.98
N THR A 312 6.12 2.18 -24.52
CA THR A 312 6.86 1.03 -25.04
C THR A 312 7.51 1.30 -26.38
N GLU A 313 6.91 2.17 -27.18
CA GLU A 313 7.43 2.56 -28.49
C GLU A 313 7.32 4.05 -28.72
N ALA A 314 8.35 4.60 -29.37
CA ALA A 314 8.36 5.98 -29.82
C ALA A 314 8.85 6.05 -31.28
N PHE A 315 8.33 7.03 -32.04
CA PHE A 315 8.82 7.32 -33.35
C PHE A 315 8.88 8.82 -33.62
N CYS A 316 9.82 9.24 -34.46
CA CYS A 316 9.94 10.60 -34.90
C CYS A 316 9.74 10.65 -36.42
N VAL A 317 9.12 11.74 -36.91
CA VAL A 317 8.99 12.00 -38.36
C VAL A 317 9.93 13.13 -38.72
N VAL A 318 10.96 12.82 -39.50
CA VAL A 318 12.00 13.79 -39.92
C VAL A 318 12.28 13.61 -41.39
N ASP A 319 12.32 14.71 -42.10
CA ASP A 319 12.58 14.75 -43.54
C ASP A 319 11.66 13.82 -44.38
N GLY A 320 10.40 13.63 -43.89
CA GLY A 320 9.40 12.77 -44.55
C GLY A 320 9.53 11.27 -44.23
N TYR A 321 10.43 10.86 -43.36
CA TYR A 321 10.64 9.47 -42.98
C TYR A 321 10.25 9.22 -41.49
N LYS A 322 9.68 8.05 -41.22
CA LYS A 322 9.41 7.56 -39.89
C LYS A 322 10.65 6.88 -39.31
N ILE A 323 11.17 7.40 -38.22
CA ILE A 323 12.36 6.90 -37.52
C ILE A 323 11.92 6.23 -36.20
N THR A 324 12.27 4.98 -36.04
CA THR A 324 12.00 4.17 -34.83
C THR A 324 13.29 3.59 -34.28
N ASN A 325 13.27 3.01 -33.08
CA ASN A 325 14.38 2.22 -32.54
C ASN A 325 14.70 0.97 -33.39
N TRP A 326 13.78 0.55 -34.25
CA TRP A 326 13.92 -0.60 -35.13
C TRP A 326 14.36 -0.22 -36.56
N SER A 327 14.34 1.07 -36.93
CA SER A 327 14.90 1.55 -38.18
C SER A 327 16.36 1.12 -38.32
N LEU A 328 16.87 0.87 -39.48
CA LEU A 328 18.22 0.38 -39.77
C LEU A 328 18.54 -1.06 -39.30
N LYS A 329 17.72 -1.72 -38.53
CA LYS A 329 17.93 -3.15 -38.24
C LYS A 329 17.61 -3.94 -39.48
N LYS A 330 18.60 -4.63 -40.07
CA LYS A 330 18.34 -5.68 -41.07
C LYS A 330 17.39 -6.68 -40.39
N PRO A 331 16.29 -7.13 -41.05
CA PRO A 331 15.45 -8.19 -40.51
C PRO A 331 16.35 -9.39 -40.19
N ILE A 332 16.32 -9.80 -38.90
CA ILE A 332 16.99 -11.02 -38.51
C ILE A 332 16.27 -12.14 -39.26
N PRO A 333 16.93 -12.93 -40.11
CA PRO A 333 16.30 -14.06 -40.75
C PRO A 333 15.81 -15.00 -39.62
N ILE A 334 14.51 -15.26 -39.58
CA ILE A 334 13.94 -16.25 -38.69
C ILE A 334 14.51 -17.58 -39.16
N VAL A 335 15.59 -18.02 -38.56
CA VAL A 335 16.11 -19.37 -38.74
C VAL A 335 15.05 -20.29 -38.11
N GLY A 336 14.26 -20.88 -39.00
CA GLY A 336 13.28 -21.90 -38.64
C GLY A 336 13.95 -22.99 -37.82
N GLY A 337 13.27 -23.39 -36.74
CA GLY A 337 13.76 -24.37 -35.79
C GLY A 337 14.20 -25.67 -36.44
N LEU A 338 15.24 -26.23 -35.89
CA LEU A 338 15.56 -27.63 -35.96
C LEU A 338 15.57 -28.18 -34.55
N MET A 339 14.51 -28.87 -34.23
CA MET A 339 14.53 -29.92 -33.25
C MET A 339 15.40 -31.08 -33.80
N GLY A 340 16.23 -31.60 -32.93
CA GLY A 340 16.95 -32.87 -33.08
C GLY A 340 17.92 -32.93 -31.92
N GLY A 341 17.76 -33.72 -30.91
CA GLY A 341 17.58 -35.13 -30.87
C GLY A 341 18.88 -35.84 -30.58
N GLY A 342 19.03 -36.40 -29.38
CA GLY A 342 19.88 -37.54 -29.10
C GLY A 342 21.32 -37.22 -28.63
N VAL A 343 21.70 -37.53 -27.48
CA VAL A 343 22.21 -38.77 -26.80
C VAL A 343 22.35 -38.41 -25.30
#